data_a55f372a4b7099314af53aa9b49e2301
#
_entry.id   a55f372a4b7099314af53aa9b49e2301
#
_cell.length_a   1.000
_cell.length_b   1.000
_cell.length_c   1.000
_cell.angle_alpha   90.00
_cell.angle_beta   90.00
_cell.angle_gamma   90.00
#
_symmetry.space_group_name_H-M   'P 1'
#
loop_
_entity.id
_entity.type
_entity.pdbx_description
1 polymer ?
#
loop_
_entity_poly.entity_id
_entity_poly.type
_entity_poly.pdbx_seq_one_letter_code
_entity_poly.pdbx_strand_id
1 'polypeptide(L)'
;MTPIFTIDKRGTVRITICLGPWALKLARNATGRRCNRFEADLWARTTEARRNMLCPVLACLPFGVGLLMQRARPLSEDECQHLKTADAFPDWDYVPPDEGHPFEHKASDWGRLSDGRLVAVDYSAPALD
;
A
#
# COMPACT_ATOMS: atom_id res chain seq x y z
N MET A 1 18.08 -11.16 2.73
CA MET A 1 17.93 -10.91 1.28
C MET A 1 16.46 -11.09 0.89
N THR A 2 15.92 -10.15 0.13
CA THR A 2 14.54 -10.24 -0.36
C THR A 2 14.50 -11.16 -1.59
N PRO A 3 13.64 -12.21 -1.59
CA PRO A 3 13.52 -13.06 -2.78
C PRO A 3 13.09 -12.27 -4.01
N ILE A 4 13.60 -12.66 -5.20
CA ILE A 4 13.23 -11.99 -6.45
C ILE A 4 11.74 -12.17 -6.73
N PHE A 5 11.19 -13.34 -6.41
CA PHE A 5 9.78 -13.65 -6.66
C PHE A 5 9.10 -14.13 -5.39
N THR A 6 7.95 -13.53 -5.07
CA THR A 6 7.09 -13.99 -3.97
C THR A 6 5.62 -13.90 -4.37
N ILE A 7 4.78 -14.78 -3.79
CA ILE A 7 3.32 -14.72 -3.91
C ILE A 7 2.74 -14.71 -2.51
N ASP A 8 1.97 -13.67 -2.18
CA ASP A 8 1.26 -13.57 -0.91
C ASP A 8 -0.24 -13.74 -1.16
N LYS A 9 -0.79 -14.84 -0.69
CA LYS A 9 -2.21 -15.19 -0.85
C LYS A 9 -3.02 -14.99 0.44
N ARG A 10 -2.42 -14.37 1.47
CA ARG A 10 -3.09 -14.22 2.78
C ARG A 10 -4.22 -13.21 2.75
N GLY A 11 -4.19 -12.25 1.82
CA GLY A 11 -5.25 -11.27 1.70
C GLY A 11 -6.57 -11.90 1.27
N THR A 12 -7.69 -11.41 1.82
CA THR A 12 -9.02 -11.95 1.51
C THR A 12 -9.58 -11.44 0.18
N VAL A 13 -9.17 -10.25 -0.24
CA VAL A 13 -9.70 -9.59 -1.44
C VAL A 13 -8.67 -9.46 -2.57
N ARG A 14 -7.38 -9.57 -2.26
CA ARG A 14 -6.31 -9.45 -3.26
C ARG A 14 -5.19 -10.45 -3.00
N ILE A 15 -4.50 -10.83 -4.08
CA ILE A 15 -3.24 -11.58 -4.03
C ILE A 15 -2.13 -10.63 -4.46
N THR A 16 -1.01 -10.62 -3.75
CA THR A 16 0.14 -9.81 -4.11
C THR A 16 1.26 -10.69 -4.68
N ILE A 17 1.69 -10.37 -5.89
CA ILE A 17 2.80 -11.05 -6.57
C ILE A 17 3.94 -10.06 -6.71
N CYS A 18 5.09 -10.38 -6.13
CA CYS A 18 6.28 -9.54 -6.25
C CYS A 18 7.28 -10.18 -7.19
N LEU A 19 7.83 -9.40 -8.12
CA LEU A 19 8.86 -9.84 -9.05
C LEU A 19 9.85 -8.69 -9.26
N GLY A 20 11.11 -8.90 -8.86
CA GLY A 20 12.13 -7.87 -8.98
C GLY A 20 11.69 -6.59 -8.25
N PRO A 21 11.67 -5.43 -8.94
CA PRO A 21 11.30 -4.16 -8.33
C PRO A 21 9.79 -3.89 -8.31
N TRP A 22 8.97 -4.86 -8.73
CA TRP A 22 7.53 -4.67 -8.90
C TRP A 22 6.71 -5.51 -7.94
N ALA A 23 5.54 -4.98 -7.55
CA ALA A 23 4.50 -5.68 -6.81
C ALA A 23 3.18 -5.53 -7.58
N LEU A 24 2.53 -6.65 -7.89
CA LEU A 24 1.25 -6.68 -8.59
C LEU A 24 0.17 -7.18 -7.64
N LYS A 25 -0.85 -6.37 -7.41
CA LYS A 25 -1.99 -6.73 -6.59
C LYS A 25 -3.13 -7.16 -7.50
N LEU A 26 -3.42 -8.47 -7.51
CA LEU A 26 -4.52 -9.03 -8.30
C LEU A 26 -5.78 -9.11 -7.45
N ALA A 27 -6.90 -8.61 -8.00
CA ALA A 27 -8.18 -8.67 -7.32
C ALA A 27 -8.73 -10.09 -7.32
N ARG A 28 -9.20 -10.56 -6.15
CA ARG A 28 -9.89 -11.85 -6.02
C ARG A 28 -11.39 -11.73 -6.28
N ASN A 29 -11.94 -10.53 -6.11
CA ASN A 29 -13.38 -10.28 -6.16
C ASN A 29 -13.67 -8.80 -6.41
N ALA A 30 -14.95 -8.41 -6.40
CA ALA A 30 -15.36 -7.03 -6.66
C ALA A 30 -14.76 -6.04 -5.64
N THR A 31 -14.66 -6.45 -4.36
CA THR A 31 -14.05 -5.61 -3.33
C THR A 31 -12.56 -5.36 -3.65
N GLY A 32 -11.84 -6.39 -4.08
CA GLY A 32 -10.45 -6.24 -4.48
C GLY A 32 -10.29 -5.28 -5.65
N ARG A 33 -11.20 -5.33 -6.63
CA ARG A 33 -11.18 -4.37 -7.74
C ARG A 33 -11.42 -2.94 -7.27
N ARG A 34 -12.34 -2.75 -6.32
CA ARG A 34 -12.55 -1.41 -5.72
C ARG A 34 -11.30 -0.93 -5.00
N CYS A 35 -10.64 -1.80 -4.25
CA CYS A 35 -9.41 -1.47 -3.56
C CYS A 35 -8.31 -1.04 -4.53
N ASN A 36 -8.14 -1.76 -5.63
CA ASN A 36 -7.15 -1.40 -6.64
C ASN A 36 -7.45 -0.04 -7.28
N ARG A 37 -8.70 0.21 -7.63
CA ARG A 37 -9.09 1.51 -8.20
C ARG A 37 -8.92 2.63 -7.18
N PHE A 38 -9.26 2.38 -5.91
CA PHE A 38 -9.12 3.37 -4.86
C PHE A 38 -7.65 3.79 -4.69
N GLU A 39 -6.74 2.83 -4.62
CA GLU A 39 -5.31 3.13 -4.46
C GLU A 39 -4.76 3.87 -5.67
N ALA A 40 -5.13 3.46 -6.88
CA ALA A 40 -4.70 4.14 -8.09
C ALA A 40 -5.24 5.58 -8.14
N ASP A 41 -6.50 5.78 -7.80
CA ASP A 41 -7.13 7.09 -7.79
C ASP A 41 -6.53 8.00 -6.73
N LEU A 42 -6.33 7.48 -5.51
CA LEU A 42 -5.72 8.25 -4.44
C LEU A 42 -4.31 8.70 -4.83
N TRP A 43 -3.51 7.79 -5.37
CA TRP A 43 -2.18 8.12 -5.84
C TRP A 43 -2.20 9.24 -6.89
N ALA A 44 -3.14 9.16 -7.84
CA ALA A 44 -3.23 10.11 -8.94
C ALA A 44 -3.67 11.51 -8.50
N ARG A 45 -4.58 11.59 -7.51
CA ARG A 45 -5.22 12.86 -7.12
C ARG A 45 -4.64 13.52 -5.89
N THR A 46 -3.80 12.82 -5.14
CA THR A 46 -3.31 13.35 -3.86
C THR A 46 -2.13 14.32 -4.05
N THR A 47 -1.77 15.01 -2.97
CA THR A 47 -0.66 15.97 -2.98
C THR A 47 0.69 15.26 -3.03
N GLU A 48 1.74 15.99 -3.44
CA GLU A 48 3.09 15.45 -3.46
C GLU A 48 3.56 15.05 -2.05
N ALA A 49 3.20 15.84 -1.04
CA ALA A 49 3.55 15.51 0.35
C ALA A 49 2.95 14.17 0.79
N ARG A 50 1.69 13.91 0.43
CA ARG A 50 1.04 12.64 0.73
C ARG A 50 1.62 11.49 -0.10
N ARG A 51 1.98 11.73 -1.36
CA ARG A 51 2.63 10.72 -2.19
C ARG A 51 3.95 10.24 -1.59
N ASN A 52 4.66 11.10 -0.87
CA ASN A 52 5.91 10.71 -0.21
C ASN A 52 5.71 9.60 0.82
N MET A 53 4.53 9.46 1.38
CA MET A 53 4.24 8.41 2.36
C MET A 53 3.44 7.25 1.78
N LEU A 54 3.21 7.24 0.47
CA LEU A 54 2.50 6.16 -0.22
C LEU A 54 3.46 5.42 -1.14
N CYS A 55 3.28 4.09 -1.23
CA CYS A 55 4.01 3.29 -2.21
C CYS A 55 3.58 3.69 -3.63
N PRO A 56 4.52 4.00 -4.53
CA PRO A 56 4.16 4.47 -5.87
C PRO A 56 3.34 3.47 -6.68
N VAL A 57 2.28 3.97 -7.30
CA VAL A 57 1.49 3.21 -8.27
C VAL A 57 2.09 3.44 -9.65
N LEU A 58 2.40 2.36 -10.37
CA LEU A 58 2.98 2.41 -11.70
C LEU A 58 1.94 2.27 -12.80
N ALA A 59 0.92 1.44 -12.57
CA ALA A 59 -0.16 1.23 -13.53
C ALA A 59 -1.37 0.58 -12.86
N CYS A 60 -2.56 0.84 -13.38
CA CYS A 60 -3.78 0.17 -12.96
C CYS A 60 -4.41 -0.50 -14.18
N LEU A 61 -4.65 -1.80 -14.11
CA LEU A 61 -5.27 -2.54 -15.19
C LEU A 61 -6.77 -2.21 -15.26
N PRO A 62 -7.41 -2.40 -16.44
CA PRO A 62 -8.83 -2.08 -16.59
C PRO A 62 -9.70 -2.76 -15.54
N PHE A 63 -10.75 -2.05 -15.11
CA PHE A 63 -11.72 -2.53 -14.11
C PHE A 63 -11.13 -2.85 -12.74
N GLY A 64 -9.87 -2.42 -12.49
CA GLY A 64 -9.21 -2.68 -11.21
C GLY A 64 -8.78 -4.14 -11.02
N VAL A 65 -8.69 -4.93 -12.10
CA VAL A 65 -8.32 -6.34 -11.98
C VAL A 65 -6.89 -6.53 -11.47
N GLY A 66 -6.01 -5.56 -11.70
CA GLY A 66 -4.63 -5.57 -11.21
C GLY A 66 -4.13 -4.16 -10.96
N LEU A 67 -3.24 -4.04 -9.99
CA LEU A 67 -2.57 -2.78 -9.66
C LEU A 67 -1.08 -3.04 -9.57
N LEU A 68 -0.31 -2.40 -10.43
CA LEU A 68 1.14 -2.52 -10.43
C LEU A 68 1.74 -1.40 -9.61
N MET A 69 2.55 -1.75 -8.62
CA MET A 69 3.20 -0.82 -7.72
C MET A 69 4.70 -1.09 -7.66
N GLN A 70 5.46 -0.12 -7.20
CA GLN A 70 6.84 -0.35 -6.83
C GLN A 70 6.87 -1.32 -5.65
N ARG A 71 7.84 -2.25 -5.65
CA ARG A 71 7.97 -3.20 -4.56
C ARG A 71 8.63 -2.54 -3.35
N ALA A 72 8.05 -2.76 -2.17
CA ALA A 72 8.62 -2.34 -0.90
C ALA A 72 8.94 -3.57 -0.05
N ARG A 73 9.98 -3.48 0.78
CA ARG A 73 10.31 -4.52 1.74
C ARG A 73 9.31 -4.46 2.88
N PRO A 74 8.62 -5.56 3.22
CA PRO A 74 7.66 -5.55 4.32
C PRO A 74 8.32 -5.18 5.65
N LEU A 75 7.58 -4.49 6.53
CA LEU A 75 8.01 -4.27 7.89
C LEU A 75 7.86 -5.56 8.70
N SER A 76 8.82 -5.79 9.62
CA SER A 76 8.62 -6.79 10.66
C SER A 76 7.73 -6.22 11.78
N GLU A 77 7.18 -7.09 12.62
CA GLU A 77 6.41 -6.65 13.78
C GLU A 77 7.27 -5.81 14.74
N ASP A 78 8.55 -6.16 14.90
CA ASP A 78 9.48 -5.41 15.75
C ASP A 78 9.73 -4.00 15.18
N GLU A 79 9.94 -3.88 13.87
CA GLU A 79 10.11 -2.56 13.23
C GLU A 79 8.86 -1.72 13.43
N CYS A 80 7.68 -2.31 13.23
CA CYS A 80 6.41 -1.61 13.41
C CYS A 80 6.24 -1.13 14.85
N GLN A 81 6.56 -1.96 15.83
CA GLN A 81 6.46 -1.59 17.25
C GLN A 81 7.43 -0.45 17.60
N HIS A 82 8.65 -0.49 17.08
CA HIS A 82 9.61 0.61 17.28
C HIS A 82 9.10 1.93 16.69
N LEU A 83 8.50 1.88 15.49
CA LEU A 83 7.95 3.08 14.85
C LEU A 83 6.78 3.66 15.66
N LYS A 84 5.91 2.81 16.21
CA LYS A 84 4.82 3.25 17.08
C LYS A 84 5.34 3.89 18.36
N THR A 85 6.30 3.26 19.00
CA THR A 85 6.88 3.76 20.26
C THR A 85 7.56 5.10 20.05
N ALA A 86 8.23 5.28 18.92
CA ALA A 86 8.93 6.53 18.59
C ALA A 86 8.01 7.58 17.95
N ASP A 87 6.73 7.27 17.73
CA ASP A 87 5.79 8.11 17.00
C ASP A 87 6.39 8.55 15.65
N ALA A 88 6.94 7.58 14.92
CA ALA A 88 7.73 7.84 13.72
C ALA A 88 6.99 7.48 12.42
N PHE A 89 5.73 7.07 12.47
CA PHE A 89 4.92 6.93 11.27
C PHE A 89 4.61 8.30 10.69
N PRO A 90 4.63 8.47 9.36
CA PRO A 90 4.25 9.73 8.74
C PRO A 90 2.81 10.11 9.05
N ASP A 91 2.55 11.41 9.20
CA ASP A 91 1.21 11.94 9.48
C ASP A 91 0.45 12.16 8.18
N TRP A 92 -0.78 11.63 8.10
CA TRP A 92 -1.62 11.77 6.91
C TRP A 92 -2.28 13.15 6.79
N ASP A 93 -2.28 13.95 7.84
CA ASP A 93 -2.91 15.29 7.87
C ASP A 93 -4.37 15.24 7.36
N TYR A 94 -5.18 14.35 7.95
CA TYR A 94 -6.58 14.19 7.58
C TYR A 94 -7.33 15.53 7.65
N VAL A 95 -8.01 15.88 6.56
CA VAL A 95 -8.85 17.08 6.46
C VAL A 95 -10.20 16.68 5.87
N PRO A 96 -11.32 16.93 6.57
CA PRO A 96 -12.63 16.68 5.97
C PRO A 96 -12.82 17.49 4.69
N PRO A 97 -13.46 16.94 3.63
CA PRO A 97 -14.29 15.73 3.62
C PRO A 97 -13.58 14.46 3.15
N ASP A 98 -12.31 14.28 3.44
CA ASP A 98 -11.59 13.03 3.13
C ASP A 98 -12.37 11.81 3.65
N GLU A 99 -12.14 10.66 3.03
CA GLU A 99 -12.81 9.41 3.36
C GLU A 99 -12.24 8.71 4.59
N GLY A 100 -11.39 9.40 5.35
CA GLY A 100 -10.70 8.87 6.51
C GLY A 100 -9.26 8.52 6.19
N HIS A 101 -8.54 7.97 7.17
CA HIS A 101 -7.18 7.50 6.96
C HIS A 101 -7.21 6.27 6.06
N PRO A 102 -6.42 6.24 4.97
CA PRO A 102 -6.48 5.13 4.03
C PRO A 102 -5.73 3.88 4.50
N PHE A 103 -5.03 3.96 5.61
CA PHE A 103 -4.19 2.89 6.15
C PHE A 103 -4.27 2.86 7.68
N GLU A 104 -3.78 1.75 8.26
CA GLU A 104 -3.55 1.64 9.70
C GLU A 104 -2.04 1.61 9.96
N HIS A 105 -1.63 1.86 11.19
CA HIS A 105 -0.22 1.75 11.60
C HIS A 105 0.07 0.33 12.05
N LYS A 106 0.06 -0.60 11.10
CA LYS A 106 0.36 -2.01 11.33
C LYS A 106 1.36 -2.50 10.28
N ALA A 107 2.11 -3.54 10.62
CA ALA A 107 3.21 -4.02 9.78
C ALA A 107 2.77 -4.39 8.38
N SER A 108 1.56 -4.96 8.22
CA SER A 108 1.05 -5.38 6.90
C SER A 108 0.70 -4.22 5.97
N ASP A 109 0.52 -3.00 6.48
CA ASP A 109 0.14 -1.83 5.67
C ASP A 109 1.34 -0.99 5.24
N TRP A 110 2.55 -1.29 5.75
CA TRP A 110 3.73 -0.45 5.53
C TRP A 110 4.94 -1.26 5.06
N GLY A 111 5.86 -0.57 4.40
CA GLY A 111 7.10 -1.17 3.95
C GLY A 111 8.15 -0.10 3.69
N ARG A 112 9.35 -0.55 3.30
CA ARG A 112 10.46 0.34 2.94
C ARG A 112 10.82 0.16 1.49
N LEU A 113 10.92 1.28 0.78
CA LEU A 113 11.42 1.29 -0.59
C LEU A 113 12.94 1.10 -0.59
N SER A 114 13.51 0.83 -1.76
CA SER A 114 14.96 0.61 -1.90
C SER A 114 15.79 1.81 -1.46
N ASP A 115 15.23 3.02 -1.49
CA ASP A 115 15.89 4.23 -1.01
C ASP A 115 15.79 4.43 0.52
N GLY A 116 15.15 3.48 1.23
CA GLY A 116 14.98 3.53 2.68
C GLY A 116 13.70 4.24 3.14
N ARG A 117 12.96 4.83 2.23
CA ARG A 117 11.74 5.59 2.59
C ARG A 117 10.64 4.66 3.09
N LEU A 118 10.03 5.04 4.23
CA LEU A 118 8.90 4.33 4.81
C LEU A 118 7.62 4.75 4.08
N VAL A 119 6.90 3.79 3.50
CA VAL A 119 5.69 4.06 2.73
C VAL A 119 4.58 3.10 3.11
N ALA A 120 3.32 3.58 3.01
CA ALA A 120 2.16 2.71 3.10
C ALA A 120 2.07 1.89 1.80
N VAL A 121 1.94 0.58 1.94
CA VAL A 121 1.80 -0.34 0.79
C VAL A 121 0.37 -0.82 0.61
N ASP A 122 -0.48 -0.66 1.64
CA ASP A 122 -1.90 -0.97 1.59
C ASP A 122 -2.65 0.26 2.13
N TYR A 123 -3.28 1.02 1.22
CA TYR A 123 -3.94 2.25 1.58
C TYR A 123 -5.34 2.35 0.96
N SER A 124 -6.07 1.23 0.99
CA SER A 124 -7.42 1.13 0.46
C SER A 124 -8.49 0.91 1.54
N ALA A 125 -8.19 1.23 2.80
CA ALA A 125 -9.12 0.99 3.90
C ALA A 125 -10.53 1.52 3.65
N PRO A 126 -10.72 2.76 3.12
CA PRO A 126 -12.08 3.25 2.87
C PRO A 126 -12.85 2.44 1.82
N ALA A 127 -12.17 1.73 0.92
CA ALA A 127 -12.83 0.94 -0.11
C ALA A 127 -13.32 -0.42 0.39
N LEU A 128 -12.94 -0.82 1.60
CA LEU A 128 -13.38 -2.08 2.20
C LEU A 128 -14.80 -1.99 2.78
N ASP A 129 -15.27 -0.80 3.03
CA ASP A 129 -16.60 -0.55 3.63
C ASP A 129 -17.73 -0.54 2.61
#